data_8633a61b5fbd992d5eaacdea10601a4e
#
_entry.id   8633a61b5fbd992d5eaacdea10601a4e
#
_cell.length_a   1.000
_cell.length_b   1.000
_cell.length_c   1.000
_cell.angle_alpha   90.00
_cell.angle_beta   90.00
_cell.angle_gamma   90.00
#
_symmetry.space_group_name_H-M   'P 1'
#
loop_
_entity.id
_entity.type
_entity.pdbx_description
1 polymer ?
#
loop_
_entity_poly.entity_id
_entity_poly.type
_entity_poly.pdbx_seq_one_letter_code
_entity_poly.pdbx_strand_id
1 'polypeptide(L)'
;RPNSLHWAQLKCYGYLYARQRDLDEVTLRLTYIRVEDESVFRYEKVLTREKLAEFMNDVMERLVKIQSRLESFQEVMTSSAKSLAFPYGDFRPGQRDMAVSVYNMVQAKETIFIQAPTGIGKTLAALFPAIKGIGEGMTDEIFYATGRSTQKTVAVETLAFLKTHGLRMKSVELVAKEKACLNDSLDCRPEACPYAKGHYDRLLDGILAIYDHEDIFDG
;
A
#
# COMPACT_ATOMS: atom_id res chain seq x y z
N ARG A 1 21.44 19.30 11.77
CA ARG A 1 21.93 17.91 11.90
C ARG A 1 21.72 17.20 10.57
N PRO A 2 22.67 16.32 10.15
CA PRO A 2 22.46 15.50 8.97
C PRO A 2 21.27 14.56 9.15
N ASN A 3 20.50 14.36 8.08
CA ASN A 3 19.36 13.46 8.07
C ASN A 3 19.82 12.00 8.19
N SER A 4 19.20 11.21 9.06
CA SER A 4 19.47 9.79 9.26
C SER A 4 19.24 8.97 7.98
N LEU A 5 18.22 9.31 7.19
CA LEU A 5 17.91 8.65 5.93
C LEU A 5 19.02 8.84 4.89
N HIS A 6 19.59 10.05 4.80
CA HIS A 6 20.72 10.31 3.90
C HIS A 6 21.97 9.49 4.31
N TRP A 7 22.19 9.34 5.63
CA TRP A 7 23.26 8.46 6.12
C TRP A 7 23.00 6.98 5.80
N ALA A 8 21.76 6.53 5.94
CA ALA A 8 21.37 5.16 5.59
C ALA A 8 21.60 4.89 4.10
N GLN A 9 21.14 5.77 3.22
CA GLN A 9 21.38 5.68 1.78
C GLN A 9 22.87 5.67 1.44
N LEU A 10 23.64 6.57 2.05
CA LEU A 10 25.09 6.64 1.81
C LEU A 10 25.84 5.39 2.30
N LYS A 11 25.39 4.76 3.39
CA LYS A 11 25.93 3.47 3.85
C LYS A 11 25.66 2.36 2.84
N CYS A 12 24.48 2.31 2.23
CA CYS A 12 24.20 1.33 1.17
C CYS A 12 25.16 1.51 0.00
N TYR A 13 25.35 2.73 -0.47
CA TYR A 13 26.34 3.00 -1.54
C TYR A 13 27.76 2.66 -1.11
N GLY A 14 28.16 3.01 0.12
CA GLY A 14 29.45 2.69 0.68
C GLY A 14 29.72 1.18 0.74
N TYR A 15 28.72 0.39 1.14
CA TYR A 15 28.79 -1.07 1.14
C TYR A 15 29.03 -1.63 -0.27
N LEU A 16 28.22 -1.20 -1.24
CA LEU A 16 28.34 -1.66 -2.63
C LEU A 16 29.71 -1.26 -3.22
N TYR A 17 30.17 -0.04 -2.96
CA TYR A 17 31.44 0.46 -3.43
C TYR A 17 32.62 -0.30 -2.81
N ALA A 18 32.60 -0.52 -1.48
CA ALA A 18 33.62 -1.27 -0.78
C ALA A 18 33.76 -2.70 -1.34
N ARG A 19 32.61 -3.38 -1.57
CA ARG A 19 32.60 -4.72 -2.18
C ARG A 19 33.12 -4.72 -3.61
N GLN A 20 32.70 -3.77 -4.43
CA GLN A 20 33.08 -3.72 -5.84
C GLN A 20 34.59 -3.43 -6.03
N ARG A 21 35.17 -2.67 -5.10
CA ARG A 21 36.56 -2.23 -5.17
C ARG A 21 37.50 -2.99 -4.23
N ASP A 22 36.96 -3.97 -3.51
CA ASP A 22 37.70 -4.77 -2.48
C ASP A 22 38.43 -3.90 -1.46
N LEU A 23 37.68 -2.89 -0.93
CA LEU A 23 38.22 -1.97 0.09
C LEU A 23 37.83 -2.43 1.49
N ASP A 24 38.76 -2.34 2.44
CA ASP A 24 38.49 -2.67 3.84
C ASP A 24 37.76 -1.54 4.58
N GLU A 25 37.92 -0.31 4.13
CA GLU A 25 37.24 0.85 4.68
C GLU A 25 36.93 1.88 3.61
N VAL A 26 35.90 2.73 3.86
CA VAL A 26 35.52 3.83 2.99
C VAL A 26 35.17 5.07 3.79
N THR A 27 35.50 6.23 3.26
CA THR A 27 35.05 7.52 3.79
C THR A 27 33.73 7.92 3.15
N LEU A 28 32.69 7.98 3.95
CA LEU A 28 31.37 8.45 3.55
C LEU A 28 31.26 9.94 3.82
N ARG A 29 30.89 10.74 2.79
CA ARG A 29 30.76 12.18 2.90
C ARG A 29 29.36 12.62 2.48
N LEU A 30 28.61 13.25 3.40
CA LEU A 30 27.38 14.01 3.10
C LEU A 30 27.72 15.49 2.92
N THR A 31 27.28 16.05 1.82
CA THR A 31 27.41 17.50 1.54
C THR A 31 26.02 18.09 1.41
N TYR A 32 25.73 19.10 2.21
CA TYR A 32 24.52 19.91 2.11
C TYR A 32 24.89 21.31 1.63
N ILE A 33 24.10 21.83 0.72
CA ILE A 33 24.22 23.18 0.21
C ILE A 33 22.94 23.90 0.57
N ARG A 34 23.05 25.01 1.29
CA ARG A 34 21.90 25.88 1.57
C ARG A 34 21.62 26.72 0.32
N VAL A 35 20.37 26.70 -0.14
CA VAL A 35 20.00 27.36 -1.41
C VAL A 35 20.04 28.89 -1.29
N GLU A 36 19.74 29.41 -0.11
CA GLU A 36 19.60 30.87 0.12
C GLU A 36 20.96 31.61 0.07
N ASP A 37 22.03 31.00 0.54
CA ASP A 37 23.35 31.65 0.70
C ASP A 37 24.49 30.79 0.15
N GLU A 38 24.20 29.70 -0.52
CA GLU A 38 25.14 28.74 -1.09
C GLU A 38 26.14 28.15 -0.06
N SER A 39 25.87 28.30 1.23
CA SER A 39 26.74 27.79 2.28
C SER A 39 26.80 26.26 2.22
N VAL A 40 28.01 25.70 2.37
CA VAL A 40 28.29 24.27 2.21
C VAL A 40 28.62 23.63 3.56
N PHE A 41 27.88 22.61 3.93
CA PHE A 41 28.09 21.82 5.15
C PHE A 41 28.50 20.39 4.76
N ARG A 42 29.64 19.92 5.29
CA ARG A 42 30.17 18.58 5.02
C ARG A 42 30.23 17.79 6.32
N TYR A 43 29.79 16.52 6.24
CA TYR A 43 29.83 15.57 7.35
C TYR A 43 30.46 14.29 6.83
N GLU A 44 31.47 13.79 7.54
CA GLU A 44 32.23 12.61 7.13
C GLU A 44 32.19 11.53 8.21
N LYS A 45 32.23 10.28 7.76
CA LYS A 45 32.42 9.10 8.59
C LYS A 45 33.27 8.10 7.84
N VAL A 46 34.27 7.57 8.50
CA VAL A 46 35.01 6.40 8.02
C VAL A 46 34.35 5.16 8.59
N LEU A 47 34.01 4.22 7.73
CA LEU A 47 33.36 2.96 8.11
C LEU A 47 34.09 1.80 7.45
N THR A 48 34.31 0.75 8.21
CA THR A 48 34.90 -0.50 7.70
C THR A 48 33.84 -1.28 6.90
N ARG A 49 34.31 -2.15 6.01
CA ARG A 49 33.46 -3.04 5.21
C ARG A 49 32.55 -3.90 6.09
N GLU A 50 33.05 -4.40 7.22
CA GLU A 50 32.30 -5.22 8.17
C GLU A 50 31.12 -4.42 8.76
N LYS A 51 31.34 -3.19 9.22
CA LYS A 51 30.27 -2.32 9.77
C LYS A 51 29.23 -1.97 8.72
N LEU A 52 29.65 -1.80 7.47
CA LEU A 52 28.72 -1.58 6.36
C LEU A 52 27.95 -2.86 6.01
N ALA A 53 28.58 -4.03 6.09
CA ALA A 53 27.94 -5.32 5.89
C ALA A 53 26.91 -5.61 7.00
N GLU A 54 27.24 -5.38 8.27
CA GLU A 54 26.30 -5.51 9.39
C GLU A 54 25.06 -4.63 9.17
N PHE A 55 25.26 -3.35 8.81
CA PHE A 55 24.14 -2.45 8.49
C PHE A 55 23.30 -2.96 7.31
N MET A 56 23.94 -3.43 6.25
CA MET A 56 23.22 -3.96 5.07
C MET A 56 22.44 -5.22 5.40
N ASN A 57 23.02 -6.12 6.20
CA ASN A 57 22.34 -7.33 6.65
C ASN A 57 21.08 -7.01 7.48
N ASP A 58 21.17 -6.06 8.43
CA ASP A 58 19.99 -5.60 9.20
C ASP A 58 18.88 -5.06 8.28
N VAL A 59 19.26 -4.25 7.29
CA VAL A 59 18.29 -3.73 6.29
C VAL A 59 17.68 -4.86 5.48
N MET A 60 18.48 -5.81 5.02
CA MET A 60 17.99 -6.94 4.22
C MET A 60 17.12 -7.90 5.02
N GLU A 61 17.46 -8.19 6.28
CA GLU A 61 16.60 -9.01 7.16
C GLU A 61 15.23 -8.38 7.37
N ARG A 62 15.18 -7.06 7.59
CA ARG A 62 13.90 -6.33 7.70
C ARG A 62 13.11 -6.39 6.40
N LEU A 63 13.78 -6.17 5.27
CA LEU A 63 13.14 -6.23 3.96
C LEU A 63 12.54 -7.62 3.68
N VAL A 64 13.30 -8.68 3.94
CA VAL A 64 12.84 -10.06 3.75
C VAL A 64 11.64 -10.36 4.64
N LYS A 65 11.64 -9.95 5.92
CA LYS A 65 10.50 -10.12 6.82
C LYS A 65 9.23 -9.43 6.30
N ILE A 66 9.37 -8.20 5.79
CA ILE A 66 8.27 -7.46 5.20
C ILE A 66 7.74 -8.18 3.96
N GLN A 67 8.65 -8.53 3.05
CA GLN A 67 8.31 -9.19 1.80
C GLN A 67 7.59 -10.52 2.02
N SER A 68 8.12 -11.38 2.89
CA SER A 68 7.49 -12.66 3.22
C SER A 68 6.08 -12.49 3.80
N ARG A 69 5.86 -11.43 4.59
CA ARG A 69 4.55 -11.14 5.15
C ARG A 69 3.55 -10.70 4.08
N LEU A 70 3.99 -9.83 3.15
CA LEU A 70 3.16 -9.39 2.03
C LEU A 70 2.81 -10.56 1.10
N GLU A 71 3.78 -11.43 0.80
CA GLU A 71 3.59 -12.63 -0.02
C GLU A 71 2.59 -13.59 0.63
N SER A 72 2.74 -13.90 1.91
CA SER A 72 1.80 -14.75 2.64
C SER A 72 0.39 -14.18 2.62
N PHE A 73 0.24 -12.87 2.77
CA PHE A 73 -1.07 -12.23 2.67
C PHE A 73 -1.65 -12.31 1.25
N GLN A 74 -0.81 -12.10 0.23
CA GLN A 74 -1.21 -12.19 -1.18
C GLN A 74 -1.72 -13.60 -1.53
N GLU A 75 -1.07 -14.64 -1.03
CA GLU A 75 -1.50 -16.03 -1.22
C GLU A 75 -2.88 -16.28 -0.60
N VAL A 76 -3.10 -15.83 0.64
CA VAL A 76 -4.39 -15.94 1.33
C VAL A 76 -5.48 -15.17 0.59
N MET A 77 -5.19 -13.95 0.17
CA MET A 77 -6.11 -13.09 -0.58
C MET A 77 -6.51 -13.76 -1.91
N THR A 78 -5.53 -14.18 -2.69
CA THR A 78 -5.75 -14.82 -4.00
C THR A 78 -6.55 -16.11 -3.85
N SER A 79 -6.19 -16.98 -2.89
CA SER A 79 -6.90 -18.22 -2.64
C SER A 79 -8.35 -17.98 -2.23
N SER A 80 -8.60 -17.03 -1.32
CA SER A 80 -9.95 -16.70 -0.87
C SER A 80 -10.79 -16.06 -1.98
N ALA A 81 -10.22 -15.17 -2.79
CA ALA A 81 -10.89 -14.58 -3.93
C ALA A 81 -11.25 -15.63 -5.00
N LYS A 82 -10.34 -16.59 -5.24
CA LYS A 82 -10.57 -17.70 -6.17
C LYS A 82 -11.70 -18.63 -5.71
N SER A 83 -11.76 -18.96 -4.43
CA SER A 83 -12.77 -19.84 -3.85
C SER A 83 -14.10 -19.15 -3.55
N LEU A 84 -14.15 -17.81 -3.58
CA LEU A 84 -15.33 -17.02 -3.23
C LEU A 84 -16.52 -17.41 -4.13
N ALA A 85 -17.59 -17.93 -3.53
CA ALA A 85 -18.86 -18.17 -4.22
C ALA A 85 -19.70 -16.90 -4.26
N PHE A 86 -20.63 -16.81 -5.21
CA PHE A 86 -21.62 -15.73 -5.21
C PHE A 86 -22.45 -15.81 -3.93
N PRO A 87 -22.58 -14.71 -3.14
CA PRO A 87 -23.09 -14.80 -1.77
C PRO A 87 -24.60 -14.96 -1.65
N TYR A 88 -25.33 -14.82 -2.76
CA TYR A 88 -26.75 -15.10 -2.84
C TYR A 88 -26.99 -16.32 -3.70
N GLY A 89 -28.05 -17.10 -3.44
CA GLY A 89 -28.34 -18.30 -4.21
C GLY A 89 -28.45 -18.02 -5.72
N ASP A 90 -29.18 -16.96 -6.10
CA ASP A 90 -29.42 -16.57 -7.49
C ASP A 90 -29.08 -15.10 -7.75
N PHE A 91 -28.68 -14.83 -8.98
CA PHE A 91 -28.54 -13.47 -9.46
C PHE A 91 -29.90 -12.82 -9.72
N ARG A 92 -30.01 -11.53 -9.45
CA ARG A 92 -31.18 -10.75 -9.89
C ARG A 92 -31.20 -10.62 -11.42
N PRO A 93 -32.37 -10.42 -12.04
CA PRO A 93 -32.45 -10.16 -13.48
C PRO A 93 -31.49 -9.03 -13.92
N GLY A 94 -30.69 -9.27 -14.95
CA GLY A 94 -29.65 -8.36 -15.46
C GLY A 94 -28.38 -8.24 -14.62
N GLN A 95 -28.37 -8.71 -13.36
CA GLN A 95 -27.19 -8.66 -12.50
C GLN A 95 -26.09 -9.60 -12.99
N ARG A 96 -26.47 -10.81 -13.43
CA ARG A 96 -25.54 -11.80 -13.97
C ARG A 96 -24.86 -11.29 -15.25
N ASP A 97 -25.64 -10.71 -16.15
CA ASP A 97 -25.12 -10.18 -17.42
C ASP A 97 -24.09 -9.07 -17.18
N MET A 98 -24.39 -8.18 -16.22
CA MET A 98 -23.44 -7.15 -15.80
C MET A 98 -22.16 -7.78 -15.20
N ALA A 99 -22.29 -8.76 -14.32
CA ALA A 99 -21.14 -9.41 -13.69
C ALA A 99 -20.24 -10.14 -14.71
N VAL A 100 -20.85 -10.84 -15.68
CA VAL A 100 -20.12 -11.49 -16.78
C VAL A 100 -19.40 -10.45 -17.66
N SER A 101 -20.05 -9.35 -17.96
CA SER A 101 -19.44 -8.26 -18.76
C SER A 101 -18.23 -7.65 -18.04
N VAL A 102 -18.31 -7.43 -16.73
CA VAL A 102 -17.19 -6.94 -15.93
C VAL A 102 -16.05 -7.98 -15.88
N TYR A 103 -16.38 -9.25 -15.69
CA TYR A 103 -15.37 -10.32 -15.69
C TYR A 103 -14.61 -10.40 -17.00
N ASN A 104 -15.32 -10.40 -18.13
CA ASN A 104 -14.73 -10.44 -19.45
C ASN A 104 -13.87 -9.21 -19.73
N MET A 105 -14.30 -8.03 -19.28
CA MET A 105 -13.52 -6.80 -19.37
C MET A 105 -12.20 -6.89 -18.61
N VAL A 106 -12.22 -7.41 -17.37
CA VAL A 106 -10.99 -7.61 -16.58
C VAL A 106 -10.05 -8.59 -17.28
N GLN A 107 -10.60 -9.70 -17.80
CA GLN A 107 -9.82 -10.70 -18.52
C GLN A 107 -9.20 -10.15 -19.80
N ALA A 108 -9.96 -9.38 -20.58
CA ALA A 108 -9.50 -8.77 -21.83
C ALA A 108 -8.62 -7.53 -21.61
N LYS A 109 -8.54 -6.99 -20.38
CA LYS A 109 -7.87 -5.71 -20.05
C LYS A 109 -8.40 -4.54 -20.88
N GLU A 110 -9.71 -4.51 -21.04
CA GLU A 110 -10.42 -3.51 -21.84
C GLU A 110 -11.19 -2.52 -20.95
N THR A 111 -11.84 -1.54 -21.59
CA THR A 111 -12.74 -0.58 -20.92
C THR A 111 -14.18 -0.89 -21.31
N ILE A 112 -15.10 -0.86 -20.32
CA ILE A 112 -16.52 -1.07 -20.55
C ILE A 112 -17.34 0.06 -19.93
N PHE A 113 -18.43 0.44 -20.60
CA PHE A 113 -19.47 1.34 -20.10
C PHE A 113 -20.77 0.55 -19.91
N ILE A 114 -21.29 0.53 -18.70
CA ILE A 114 -22.50 -0.22 -18.37
C ILE A 114 -23.58 0.71 -17.87
N GLN A 115 -24.71 0.72 -18.56
CA GLN A 115 -25.94 1.36 -18.08
C GLN A 115 -26.85 0.29 -17.50
N ALA A 116 -27.19 0.42 -16.22
CA ALA A 116 -28.02 -0.55 -15.52
C ALA A 116 -29.03 0.16 -14.61
N PRO A 117 -30.28 -0.34 -14.49
CA PRO A 117 -31.31 0.26 -13.65
C PRO A 117 -30.94 0.23 -12.18
N THR A 118 -31.64 1.05 -11.38
CA THR A 118 -31.50 1.03 -9.92
C THR A 118 -32.03 -0.30 -9.35
N GLY A 119 -31.43 -0.78 -8.24
CA GLY A 119 -31.93 -1.96 -7.53
C GLY A 119 -31.38 -3.30 -8.00
N ILE A 120 -30.69 -3.41 -9.13
CA ILE A 120 -30.13 -4.71 -9.61
C ILE A 120 -28.91 -5.20 -8.81
N GLY A 121 -28.37 -4.39 -7.89
CA GLY A 121 -27.17 -4.75 -7.14
C GLY A 121 -25.86 -4.48 -7.91
N LYS A 122 -25.77 -3.31 -8.56
CA LYS A 122 -24.60 -2.90 -9.37
C LYS A 122 -23.26 -3.04 -8.66
N THR A 123 -23.20 -2.65 -7.38
CA THR A 123 -21.95 -2.67 -6.61
C THR A 123 -21.41 -4.09 -6.50
N LEU A 124 -22.24 -5.06 -6.13
CA LEU A 124 -21.85 -6.47 -6.07
C LEU A 124 -21.55 -7.02 -7.47
N ALA A 125 -22.34 -6.66 -8.49
CA ALA A 125 -22.14 -7.10 -9.87
C ALA A 125 -20.83 -6.56 -10.49
N ALA A 126 -20.26 -5.48 -9.93
CA ALA A 126 -18.96 -4.95 -10.32
C ALA A 126 -17.83 -5.54 -9.47
N LEU A 127 -17.97 -5.53 -8.13
CA LEU A 127 -16.90 -5.95 -7.21
C LEU A 127 -16.67 -7.46 -7.25
N PHE A 128 -17.71 -8.28 -7.25
CA PHE A 128 -17.57 -9.74 -7.20
C PHE A 128 -16.73 -10.28 -8.37
N PRO A 129 -17.02 -9.99 -9.65
CA PRO A 129 -16.20 -10.47 -10.75
C PRO A 129 -14.79 -9.87 -10.79
N ALA A 130 -14.61 -8.62 -10.36
CA ALA A 130 -13.28 -8.02 -10.24
C ALA A 130 -12.43 -8.74 -9.17
N ILE A 131 -13.03 -9.08 -8.02
CA ILE A 131 -12.39 -9.88 -6.98
C ILE A 131 -12.05 -11.28 -7.49
N LYS A 132 -12.93 -11.92 -8.26
CA LYS A 132 -12.61 -13.19 -8.94
C LYS A 132 -11.41 -13.05 -9.86
N GLY A 133 -11.27 -11.91 -10.55
CA GLY A 133 -10.12 -11.58 -11.37
C GLY A 133 -8.81 -11.57 -10.59
N ILE A 134 -8.81 -11.06 -9.34
CA ILE A 134 -7.64 -11.18 -8.43
C ILE A 134 -7.34 -12.66 -8.15
N GLY A 135 -8.37 -13.46 -7.81
CA GLY A 135 -8.21 -14.89 -7.52
C GLY A 135 -7.65 -15.69 -8.68
N GLU A 136 -7.78 -15.21 -9.91
CA GLU A 136 -7.30 -15.85 -11.14
C GLU A 136 -6.03 -15.18 -11.72
N GLY A 137 -5.47 -14.22 -10.99
CA GLY A 137 -4.22 -13.54 -11.40
C GLY A 137 -4.38 -12.60 -12.60
N MET A 138 -5.59 -12.13 -12.87
CA MET A 138 -5.87 -11.19 -13.97
C MET A 138 -5.55 -9.73 -13.58
N THR A 139 -5.65 -9.41 -12.29
CA THR A 139 -5.35 -8.10 -11.70
C THR A 139 -4.90 -8.27 -10.25
N ASP A 140 -4.12 -7.33 -9.75
CA ASP A 140 -3.59 -7.36 -8.37
C ASP A 140 -4.39 -6.44 -7.44
N GLU A 141 -5.04 -5.41 -7.97
CA GLU A 141 -5.70 -4.36 -7.21
C GLU A 141 -7.02 -3.93 -7.86
N ILE A 142 -7.93 -3.39 -7.03
CA ILE A 142 -9.20 -2.80 -7.48
C ILE A 142 -9.32 -1.39 -6.91
N PHE A 143 -9.46 -0.40 -7.78
CA PHE A 143 -9.80 0.97 -7.41
C PHE A 143 -11.28 1.22 -7.67
N TYR A 144 -12.05 1.40 -6.60
CA TYR A 144 -13.49 1.69 -6.69
C TYR A 144 -13.73 3.18 -6.45
N ALA A 145 -13.88 3.95 -7.52
CA ALA A 145 -14.13 5.39 -7.46
C ALA A 145 -15.62 5.70 -7.53
N THR A 146 -16.10 6.60 -6.69
CA THR A 146 -17.50 7.05 -6.69
C THR A 146 -17.59 8.56 -6.52
N GLY A 147 -18.59 9.17 -7.14
CA GLY A 147 -18.88 10.60 -6.99
C GLY A 147 -19.74 10.95 -5.77
N ARG A 148 -20.27 9.96 -5.03
CA ARG A 148 -21.18 10.16 -3.90
C ARG A 148 -20.75 9.34 -2.69
N SER A 149 -20.79 9.96 -1.51
CA SER A 149 -20.47 9.29 -0.25
C SER A 149 -21.34 8.04 0.03
N THR A 150 -22.62 8.10 -0.27
CA THR A 150 -23.54 6.96 -0.10
C THR A 150 -23.15 5.73 -0.93
N GLN A 151 -22.62 5.92 -2.13
CA GLN A 151 -22.13 4.80 -2.96
C GLN A 151 -20.84 4.18 -2.40
N LYS A 152 -20.00 4.99 -1.76
CA LYS A 152 -18.82 4.53 -1.04
C LYS A 152 -19.21 3.60 0.11
N THR A 153 -20.16 4.03 0.95
CA THR A 153 -20.69 3.21 2.06
C THR A 153 -21.21 1.86 1.54
N VAL A 154 -21.97 1.84 0.45
CA VAL A 154 -22.46 0.59 -0.15
C VAL A 154 -21.31 -0.32 -0.61
N ALA A 155 -20.22 0.24 -1.15
CA ALA A 155 -19.05 -0.57 -1.52
C ALA A 155 -18.37 -1.19 -0.31
N VAL A 156 -18.17 -0.42 0.77
CA VAL A 156 -17.60 -0.89 2.04
C VAL A 156 -18.48 -1.99 2.65
N GLU A 157 -19.79 -1.78 2.73
CA GLU A 157 -20.75 -2.79 3.22
C GLU A 157 -20.74 -4.06 2.37
N THR A 158 -20.62 -3.92 1.04
CA THR A 158 -20.52 -5.07 0.13
C THR A 158 -19.25 -5.87 0.40
N LEU A 159 -18.10 -5.21 0.61
CA LEU A 159 -16.84 -5.89 0.96
C LEU A 159 -16.92 -6.56 2.34
N ALA A 160 -17.51 -5.89 3.33
CA ALA A 160 -17.75 -6.47 4.66
C ALA A 160 -18.63 -7.73 4.56
N PHE A 161 -19.68 -7.67 3.76
CA PHE A 161 -20.55 -8.81 3.51
C PHE A 161 -19.80 -9.97 2.81
N LEU A 162 -18.98 -9.70 1.80
CA LEU A 162 -18.17 -10.73 1.15
C LEU A 162 -17.14 -11.36 2.11
N LYS A 163 -16.62 -10.60 3.07
CA LYS A 163 -15.75 -11.14 4.13
C LYS A 163 -16.47 -12.16 5.00
N THR A 164 -17.75 -11.95 5.34
CA THR A 164 -18.54 -12.96 6.07
C THR A 164 -18.76 -14.25 5.25
N HIS A 165 -18.54 -14.19 3.93
CA HIS A 165 -18.62 -15.32 3.00
C HIS A 165 -17.24 -15.89 2.62
N GLY A 166 -16.22 -15.57 3.40
CA GLY A 166 -14.89 -16.18 3.28
C GLY A 166 -13.85 -15.37 2.50
N LEU A 167 -14.18 -14.16 2.02
CA LEU A 167 -13.18 -13.29 1.39
C LEU A 167 -12.16 -12.80 2.43
N ARG A 168 -10.88 -12.96 2.10
CA ARG A 168 -9.74 -12.48 2.89
C ARG A 168 -8.99 -11.42 2.08
N MET A 169 -9.51 -10.19 2.05
CA MET A 169 -8.94 -9.08 1.30
C MET A 169 -8.92 -7.83 2.17
N LYS A 170 -7.81 -7.10 2.10
CA LYS A 170 -7.71 -5.77 2.72
C LYS A 170 -8.37 -4.74 1.80
N SER A 171 -9.01 -3.77 2.41
CA SER A 171 -9.56 -2.61 1.71
C SER A 171 -9.31 -1.36 2.51
N VAL A 172 -9.05 -0.26 1.85
CA VAL A 172 -8.84 1.05 2.48
C VAL A 172 -9.74 2.08 1.81
N GLU A 173 -10.40 2.87 2.62
CA GLU A 173 -11.13 4.03 2.16
C GLU A 173 -10.19 5.23 2.09
N LEU A 174 -10.00 5.77 0.89
CA LEU A 174 -9.21 6.99 0.70
C LEU A 174 -10.11 8.21 0.87
N VAL A 175 -9.75 9.05 1.81
CA VAL A 175 -10.40 10.33 2.08
C VAL A 175 -9.42 11.48 1.95
N ALA A 176 -9.94 12.70 1.72
CA ALA A 176 -9.10 13.88 1.71
C ALA A 176 -8.42 14.07 3.08
N LYS A 177 -7.15 14.50 3.06
CA LYS A 177 -6.35 14.72 4.27
C LYS A 177 -7.07 15.56 5.33
N GLU A 178 -7.78 16.58 4.90
CA GLU A 178 -8.55 17.49 5.78
C GLU A 178 -9.66 16.78 6.55
N LYS A 179 -10.19 15.67 5.98
CA LYS A 179 -11.25 14.87 6.62
C LYS A 179 -10.69 13.79 7.56
N ALA A 180 -9.50 13.29 7.26
CA ALA A 180 -8.83 12.27 8.07
C ALA A 180 -7.93 12.87 9.17
N CYS A 181 -7.66 14.17 9.12
CA CYS A 181 -6.75 14.82 10.05
C CYS A 181 -7.33 14.88 11.47
N LEU A 182 -6.60 14.32 12.43
CA LEU A 182 -6.94 14.36 13.86
C LEU A 182 -6.51 15.67 14.54
N ASN A 183 -5.87 16.60 13.82
CA ASN A 183 -5.45 17.88 14.33
C ASN A 183 -6.45 18.97 13.89
N ASP A 184 -6.88 19.80 14.81
CA ASP A 184 -7.83 20.91 14.55
C ASP A 184 -7.25 21.95 13.56
N SER A 185 -5.91 22.08 13.52
CA SER A 185 -5.23 22.92 12.55
C SER A 185 -4.59 22.05 11.46
N LEU A 186 -4.66 22.49 10.20
CA LEU A 186 -4.00 21.85 9.07
C LEU A 186 -2.50 22.20 8.97
N ASP A 187 -1.89 22.69 10.04
CA ASP A 187 -0.46 22.97 10.10
C ASP A 187 0.32 21.67 10.32
N CYS A 188 0.90 21.14 9.25
CA CYS A 188 1.63 19.88 9.25
C CYS A 188 3.13 20.03 9.52
N ARG A 189 3.57 21.14 10.08
CA ARG A 189 4.96 21.27 10.55
C ARG A 189 5.18 20.39 11.78
N PRO A 190 6.31 19.68 11.89
CA PRO A 190 6.59 18.78 13.02
C PRO A 190 6.58 19.47 14.39
N GLU A 191 6.82 20.79 14.42
CA GLU A 191 6.80 21.61 15.63
C GLU A 191 5.39 21.96 16.09
N ALA A 192 4.44 22.03 15.14
CA ALA A 192 3.06 22.44 15.38
C ALA A 192 2.09 21.26 15.48
N CYS A 193 2.44 20.10 14.91
CA CYS A 193 1.55 18.95 14.82
C CYS A 193 2.20 17.68 15.41
N PRO A 194 1.65 17.11 16.48
CA PRO A 194 2.19 15.87 17.08
C PRO A 194 2.08 14.66 16.12
N TYR A 195 1.09 14.65 15.23
CA TYR A 195 0.90 13.60 14.24
C TYR A 195 1.90 13.67 13.08
N ALA A 196 2.29 14.88 12.68
CA ALA A 196 3.31 15.10 11.66
C ALA A 196 4.72 14.79 12.16
N LYS A 197 4.97 15.01 13.46
CA LYS A 197 6.27 14.74 14.08
C LYS A 197 6.59 13.24 14.02
N GLY A 198 7.63 12.86 13.29
CA GLY A 198 8.05 11.46 13.11
C GLY A 198 7.06 10.60 12.31
N HIS A 199 6.17 11.21 11.50
CA HIS A 199 5.20 10.48 10.70
C HIS A 199 5.87 9.44 9.81
N TYR A 200 6.87 9.83 9.04
CA TYR A 200 7.58 8.93 8.13
C TYR A 200 8.37 7.83 8.85
N ASP A 201 8.81 8.07 10.09
CA ASP A 201 9.52 7.06 10.89
C ASP A 201 8.57 5.95 11.36
N ARG A 202 7.28 6.27 11.53
CA ARG A 202 6.23 5.32 11.98
C ARG A 202 5.40 4.74 10.85
N LEU A 203 5.51 5.28 9.63
CA LEU A 203 4.63 4.93 8.51
C LEU A 203 4.70 3.43 8.18
N LEU A 204 5.91 2.89 8.09
CA LEU A 204 6.10 1.48 7.74
C LEU A 204 5.52 0.55 8.82
N ASP A 205 5.78 0.84 10.09
CA ASP A 205 5.25 0.04 11.19
C ASP A 205 3.70 0.11 11.23
N GLY A 206 3.14 1.28 10.94
CA GLY A 206 1.69 1.47 10.80
C GLY A 206 1.11 0.64 9.65
N ILE A 207 1.75 0.66 8.48
CA ILE A 207 1.32 -0.15 7.33
C ILE A 207 1.39 -1.64 7.66
N LEU A 208 2.47 -2.11 8.29
CA LEU A 208 2.61 -3.50 8.67
C LEU A 208 1.59 -3.92 9.72
N ALA A 209 1.26 -3.05 10.68
CA ALA A 209 0.21 -3.31 11.65
C ALA A 209 -1.17 -3.52 10.99
N ILE A 210 -1.46 -2.81 9.89
CA ILE A 210 -2.68 -3.01 9.11
C ILE A 210 -2.79 -4.43 8.56
N TYR A 211 -1.68 -5.03 8.15
CA TYR A 211 -1.68 -6.42 7.67
C TYR A 211 -1.97 -7.46 8.75
N ASP A 212 -1.81 -7.11 10.02
CA ASP A 212 -2.14 -7.99 11.15
C ASP A 212 -3.61 -7.98 11.52
N HIS A 213 -4.36 -6.98 11.08
CA HIS A 213 -5.79 -6.87 11.32
C HIS A 213 -6.58 -7.36 10.10
N GLU A 214 -7.70 -8.05 10.34
CA GLU A 214 -8.59 -8.57 9.28
C GLU A 214 -9.62 -7.55 8.79
N ASP A 215 -9.60 -6.33 9.33
CA ASP A 215 -10.67 -5.36 9.17
C ASP A 215 -10.56 -4.51 7.90
N ILE A 216 -11.68 -3.88 7.55
CA ILE A 216 -11.75 -2.82 6.55
C ILE A 216 -11.28 -1.54 7.24
N PHE A 217 -10.33 -0.83 6.65
CA PHE A 217 -9.84 0.44 7.18
C PHE A 217 -10.60 1.58 6.49
N ASP A 218 -11.45 2.25 7.25
CA ASP A 218 -11.98 3.56 6.96
C ASP A 218 -10.96 4.62 7.42
N GLY A 219 -10.69 5.59 6.56
CA GLY A 219 -9.68 6.63 6.77
C GLY A 219 -10.10 7.68 7.79
#